data_3d568ab1aed29100ffef1e4860fbba72
#
_entry.id   3d568ab1aed29100ffef1e4860fbba72
#
_cell.length_a   1.000
_cell.length_b   1.000
_cell.length_c   1.000
_cell.angle_alpha   90.00
_cell.angle_beta   90.00
_cell.angle_gamma   90.00
#
_symmetry.space_group_name_H-M   'P 1'
#
loop_
_entity.id
_entity.type
_entity.pdbx_description
1 polymer ?
#
loop_
_entity_poly.entity_id
_entity_poly.type
_entity_poly.pdbx_seq_one_letter_code
_entity_poly.pdbx_strand_id
1 'polypeptide(L)'
;MKAKKLILVTSEAHPMNKAFINITEELSKEIGVEKEVRNEDYAFLSDYGEKDEFGMSWLPQLFLVLDDNRVYPILTQMPLGPDLKADPEKGKKEALDKIKSLVS
;
A
#
# COMPACT_ATOMS: atom_id res chain seq x y z
N MET A 1 -13.12 7.83 11.72
CA MET A 1 -12.94 7.92 10.26
C MET A 1 -13.15 6.56 9.63
N LYS A 2 -13.69 6.54 8.43
CA LYS A 2 -13.92 5.28 7.70
C LYS A 2 -13.00 5.20 6.50
N ALA A 3 -12.62 3.97 6.16
CA ALA A 3 -11.89 3.70 4.94
C ALA A 3 -12.82 3.91 3.74
N LYS A 4 -12.34 4.60 2.72
CA LYS A 4 -13.08 4.86 1.50
C LYS A 4 -12.63 3.94 0.37
N LYS A 5 -11.31 3.86 0.14
CA LYS A 5 -10.75 2.96 -0.88
C LYS A 5 -9.25 2.73 -0.66
N LEU A 6 -8.72 1.75 -1.36
CA LEU A 6 -7.29 1.48 -1.43
C LEU A 6 -6.76 1.91 -2.80
N ILE A 7 -5.57 2.51 -2.81
CA ILE A 7 -4.87 2.84 -4.05
C ILE A 7 -3.50 2.18 -3.98
N LEU A 8 -3.18 1.37 -4.98
CA LEU A 8 -1.86 0.77 -5.13
C LEU A 8 -1.18 1.43 -6.31
N VAL A 9 -0.02 2.04 -6.08
CA VAL A 9 0.83 2.52 -7.16
C VAL A 9 1.97 1.52 -7.33
N THR A 10 2.06 0.91 -8.49
CA THR A 10 2.99 -0.18 -8.76
C THR A 10 3.50 -0.12 -10.21
N SER A 11 4.35 -1.07 -10.58
CA SER A 11 4.76 -1.30 -11.96
C SER A 11 4.68 -2.79 -12.24
N GLU A 12 4.11 -3.13 -13.39
CA GLU A 12 4.01 -4.54 -13.83
C GLU A 12 5.39 -5.21 -13.90
N ALA A 13 6.44 -4.44 -14.14
CA ALA A 13 7.79 -4.97 -14.25
C ALA A 13 8.48 -5.15 -12.88
N HIS A 14 7.89 -4.65 -11.80
CA HIS A 14 8.55 -4.72 -10.50
C HIS A 14 8.44 -6.12 -9.89
N PRO A 15 9.53 -6.65 -9.30
CA PRO A 15 9.50 -8.00 -8.71
C PRO A 15 8.43 -8.21 -7.63
N MET A 16 8.08 -7.15 -6.90
CA MET A 16 7.09 -7.23 -5.83
C MET A 16 5.68 -6.87 -6.28
N ASN A 17 5.47 -6.57 -7.56
CA ASN A 17 4.16 -6.16 -8.08
C ASN A 17 3.06 -7.16 -7.70
N LYS A 18 3.28 -8.43 -7.98
CA LYS A 18 2.26 -9.46 -7.76
C LYS A 18 1.89 -9.60 -6.30
N ALA A 19 2.89 -9.56 -5.40
CA ALA A 19 2.65 -9.64 -3.97
C ALA A 19 1.80 -8.46 -3.48
N PHE A 20 2.11 -7.24 -3.93
CA PHE A 20 1.33 -6.05 -3.57
C PHE A 20 -0.09 -6.11 -4.13
N ILE A 21 -0.26 -6.58 -5.36
CA ILE A 21 -1.59 -6.72 -5.96
C ILE A 21 -2.43 -7.71 -5.14
N ASN A 22 -1.87 -8.85 -4.78
CA ASN A 22 -2.58 -9.87 -4.00
C ASN A 22 -3.00 -9.33 -2.63
N ILE A 23 -2.10 -8.63 -1.93
CA ILE A 23 -2.40 -8.00 -0.65
C ILE A 23 -3.52 -6.98 -0.79
N THR A 24 -3.44 -6.14 -1.82
CA THR A 24 -4.46 -5.11 -2.08
C THR A 24 -5.84 -5.75 -2.31
N GLU A 25 -5.91 -6.82 -3.10
CA GLU A 25 -7.15 -7.53 -3.34
C GLU A 25 -7.73 -8.13 -2.07
N GLU A 26 -6.90 -8.79 -1.27
CA GLU A 26 -7.34 -9.40 -0.02
C GLU A 26 -7.83 -8.36 0.97
N LEU A 27 -7.11 -7.26 1.14
CA LEU A 27 -7.51 -6.17 2.03
C LEU A 27 -8.80 -5.50 1.57
N SER A 28 -8.94 -5.28 0.26
CA SER A 28 -10.17 -4.73 -0.32
C SER A 28 -11.38 -5.55 0.06
N LYS A 29 -11.27 -6.86 0.00
CA LYS A 29 -12.35 -7.77 0.39
C LYS A 29 -12.60 -7.76 1.89
N GLU A 30 -11.54 -7.79 2.71
CA GLU A 30 -11.67 -7.83 4.16
C GLU A 30 -12.32 -6.58 4.74
N ILE A 31 -11.93 -5.41 4.27
CA ILE A 31 -12.45 -4.16 4.80
C ILE A 31 -13.63 -3.61 3.99
N GLY A 32 -13.99 -4.26 2.88
CA GLY A 32 -15.17 -3.92 2.10
C GLY A 32 -15.10 -2.59 1.38
N VAL A 33 -13.95 -2.26 0.79
CA VAL A 33 -13.77 -1.00 0.06
C VAL A 33 -13.25 -1.27 -1.35
N GLU A 34 -13.42 -0.30 -2.24
CA GLU A 34 -12.89 -0.36 -3.59
C GLU A 34 -11.37 -0.35 -3.57
N LYS A 35 -10.79 -0.91 -4.61
CA LYS A 35 -9.36 -0.82 -4.86
C LYS A 35 -9.11 -0.20 -6.23
N GLU A 36 -8.02 0.54 -6.34
CA GLU A 36 -7.57 1.13 -7.58
C GLU A 36 -6.09 0.81 -7.74
N VAL A 37 -5.70 0.32 -8.91
CA VAL A 37 -4.30 0.04 -9.22
C VAL A 37 -3.84 1.05 -10.26
N ARG A 38 -2.77 1.78 -9.96
CA ARG A 38 -2.18 2.77 -10.86
C ARG A 38 -0.79 2.31 -11.25
N ASN A 39 -0.53 2.25 -12.53
CA ASN A 39 0.77 1.84 -13.04
C ASN A 39 1.68 3.04 -13.20
N GLU A 40 2.78 3.03 -12.46
CA GLU A 40 3.83 4.06 -12.54
C GLU A 40 3.33 5.49 -12.41
N ASP A 41 2.40 5.74 -11.49
CA ASP A 41 1.87 7.07 -11.23
C ASP A 41 2.80 7.84 -10.29
N TYR A 42 3.88 8.38 -10.84
CA TYR A 42 4.88 9.10 -10.05
C TYR A 42 4.38 10.45 -9.52
N ALA A 43 3.38 11.05 -10.15
CA ALA A 43 2.78 12.27 -9.64
C ALA A 43 2.07 12.00 -8.31
N PHE A 44 1.31 10.91 -8.23
CA PHE A 44 0.67 10.50 -6.99
C PHE A 44 1.68 10.19 -5.90
N LEU A 45 2.75 9.47 -6.24
CA LEU A 45 3.82 9.15 -5.30
C LEU A 45 4.50 10.41 -4.78
N SER A 46 4.72 11.40 -5.65
CA SER A 46 5.32 12.66 -5.25
C SER A 46 4.47 13.40 -4.23
N ASP A 47 3.14 13.33 -4.37
CA ASP A 47 2.21 14.02 -3.48
C ASP A 47 1.98 13.28 -2.16
N TYR A 48 1.88 11.95 -2.18
CA TYR A 48 1.42 11.16 -1.04
C TYR A 48 2.36 10.08 -0.57
N GLY A 49 3.33 9.68 -1.39
CA GLY A 49 4.21 8.55 -1.09
C GLY A 49 5.26 8.88 -0.05
N GLU A 50 5.77 7.82 0.58
CA GLU A 50 6.97 7.95 1.40
C GLU A 50 8.16 8.24 0.49
N LYS A 51 9.13 8.98 1.04
CA LYS A 51 10.30 9.41 0.31
C LYS A 51 11.56 8.98 1.04
N ASP A 52 12.63 8.74 0.28
CA ASP A 52 13.94 8.45 0.85
C ASP A 52 14.63 9.74 1.29
N GLU A 53 15.87 9.63 1.75
CA GLU A 53 16.65 10.78 2.24
C GLU A 53 16.92 11.84 1.18
N PHE A 54 16.75 11.49 -0.10
CA PHE A 54 16.94 12.41 -1.22
C PHE A 54 15.62 13.00 -1.72
N GLY A 55 14.52 12.72 -1.04
CA GLY A 55 13.20 13.22 -1.43
C GLY A 55 12.55 12.46 -2.58
N MET A 56 13.05 11.27 -2.90
CA MET A 56 12.54 10.44 -4.00
C MET A 56 11.60 9.37 -3.47
N SER A 57 10.44 9.25 -4.08
CA SER A 57 9.51 8.17 -3.80
C SER A 57 9.85 6.94 -4.65
N TRP A 58 9.44 5.79 -4.15
CA TRP A 58 9.63 4.52 -4.87
C TRP A 58 8.28 3.83 -5.02
N LEU A 59 8.23 2.78 -5.83
CA LEU A 59 7.06 1.90 -5.94
C LEU A 59 7.52 0.44 -5.73
N PRO A 60 6.62 -0.47 -5.36
CA PRO A 60 5.19 -0.24 -5.10
C PRO A 60 4.93 0.42 -3.76
N GLN A 61 3.85 1.19 -3.67
CA GLN A 61 3.34 1.70 -2.40
C GLN A 61 1.83 1.57 -2.37
N LEU A 62 1.29 1.10 -1.26
CA LEU A 62 -0.14 0.93 -1.06
C LEU A 62 -0.65 2.01 -0.12
N PHE A 63 -1.77 2.64 -0.50
CA PHE A 63 -2.36 3.78 0.21
C PHE A 63 -3.78 3.49 0.64
N LEU A 64 -4.17 4.06 1.78
CA LEU A 64 -5.56 4.10 2.22
C LEU A 64 -6.09 5.52 2.03
N VAL A 65 -7.26 5.62 1.40
CA VAL A 65 -8.00 6.89 1.31
C VAL A 65 -9.13 6.81 2.32
N LEU A 66 -9.23 7.82 3.19
CA LEU A 66 -10.28 7.93 4.18
C LEU A 66 -11.50 8.69 3.60
N ASP A 67 -12.62 8.63 4.31
CA ASP A 67 -13.86 9.23 3.87
C ASP A 67 -13.81 10.77 3.75
N ASP A 68 -12.83 11.41 4.38
CA ASP A 68 -12.56 12.84 4.22
C ASP A 68 -11.53 13.14 3.14
N ASN A 69 -11.18 12.13 2.33
CA ASN A 69 -10.21 12.19 1.22
C ASN A 69 -8.75 12.34 1.64
N ARG A 70 -8.42 12.19 2.93
CA ARG A 70 -7.01 12.11 3.32
C ARG A 70 -6.43 10.79 2.86
N VAL A 71 -5.15 10.82 2.46
CA VAL A 71 -4.45 9.68 1.88
C VAL A 71 -3.23 9.36 2.73
N TYR A 72 -3.10 8.09 3.12
CA TYR A 72 -1.97 7.64 3.94
C TYR A 72 -1.33 6.39 3.35
N PRO A 73 0.00 6.33 3.27
CA PRO A 73 0.67 5.08 2.92
C PRO A 73 0.50 4.06 4.06
N ILE A 74 0.14 2.84 3.70
CA ILE A 74 -0.08 1.77 4.67
C ILE A 74 0.86 0.58 4.47
N LEU A 75 1.46 0.46 3.29
CA LEU A 75 2.49 -0.53 3.04
C LEU A 75 3.41 0.00 1.94
N THR A 76 4.65 0.27 2.29
CA THR A 76 5.63 0.87 1.37
C THR A 76 6.83 -0.03 1.11
N GLN A 77 7.00 -1.08 1.91
CA GLN A 77 8.04 -2.09 1.71
C GLN A 77 7.49 -3.43 2.15
N MET A 78 7.80 -4.48 1.39
CA MET A 78 7.45 -5.83 1.81
C MET A 78 8.39 -6.24 2.93
N PRO A 79 7.87 -6.61 4.12
CA PRO A 79 8.74 -7.05 5.20
C PRO A 79 9.42 -8.37 4.88
N LEU A 80 10.54 -8.63 5.54
CA LEU A 80 11.27 -9.87 5.39
C LEU A 80 10.90 -10.84 6.50
N GLY A 81 10.82 -12.12 6.14
CA GLY A 81 10.66 -13.21 7.09
C GLY A 81 12.00 -13.63 7.69
N PRO A 82 11.99 -14.65 8.56
CA PRO A 82 13.21 -15.16 9.20
C PRO A 82 14.25 -15.68 8.21
N ASP A 83 13.81 -16.08 7.02
CA ASP A 83 14.70 -16.57 5.96
C ASP A 83 15.25 -15.44 5.08
N LEU A 84 15.01 -14.19 5.45
CA LEU A 84 15.40 -12.98 4.74
C LEU A 84 14.73 -12.83 3.35
N LYS A 85 13.68 -13.57 3.11
CA LYS A 85 12.85 -13.44 1.90
C LYS A 85 11.62 -12.62 2.21
N ALA A 86 11.05 -12.01 1.17
CA ALA A 86 9.81 -11.25 1.30
C ALA A 86 8.71 -12.10 1.94
N ASP A 87 7.98 -11.50 2.89
CA ASP A 87 6.91 -12.16 3.63
C ASP A 87 5.58 -11.43 3.40
N PRO A 88 4.81 -11.83 2.37
CA PRO A 88 3.55 -11.17 2.05
C PRO A 88 2.50 -11.26 3.16
N GLU A 89 2.47 -12.35 3.92
CA GLU A 89 1.52 -12.49 5.02
C GLU A 89 1.78 -11.45 6.11
N LYS A 90 3.05 -11.26 6.43
CA LYS A 90 3.47 -10.22 7.37
C LYS A 90 3.17 -8.83 6.81
N GLY A 91 3.40 -8.63 5.51
CA GLY A 91 3.06 -7.38 4.83
C GLY A 91 1.58 -7.04 4.94
N LYS A 92 0.72 -8.02 4.67
CA LYS A 92 -0.72 -7.85 4.80
C LYS A 92 -1.11 -7.49 6.23
N LYS A 93 -0.53 -8.17 7.21
CA LYS A 93 -0.80 -7.90 8.63
C LYS A 93 -0.39 -6.47 9.01
N GLU A 94 0.79 -6.04 8.60
CA GLU A 94 1.26 -4.69 8.87
C GLU A 94 0.34 -3.64 8.25
N ALA A 95 -0.09 -3.86 7.01
CA ALA A 95 -1.03 -2.96 6.33
C ALA A 95 -2.37 -2.91 7.07
N LEU A 96 -2.89 -4.06 7.48
CA LEU A 96 -4.17 -4.13 8.20
C LEU A 96 -4.08 -3.44 9.55
N ASP A 97 -2.99 -3.62 10.28
CA ASP A 97 -2.76 -2.94 11.56
C ASP A 97 -2.72 -1.42 11.37
N LYS A 98 -2.09 -0.96 10.30
CA LYS A 98 -2.03 0.46 9.96
C LYS A 98 -3.42 1.01 9.65
N ILE A 99 -4.21 0.27 8.86
CA ILE A 99 -5.59 0.65 8.56
C ILE A 99 -6.39 0.81 9.85
N LYS A 100 -6.30 -0.16 10.75
CA LYS A 100 -7.03 -0.12 12.02
C LYS A 100 -6.65 1.09 12.86
N SER A 101 -5.38 1.48 12.83
CA SER A 101 -4.92 2.67 13.58
C SER A 101 -5.47 3.97 12.98
N LEU A 102 -5.75 3.98 11.68
CA LEU A 102 -6.23 5.18 10.99
C LEU A 102 -7.75 5.35 11.05
N VAL A 103 -8.50 4.25 11.16
CA VAL A 103 -9.97 4.28 11.12
C VAL A 103 -10.63 4.20 12.48
N SER A 104 -9.87 4.10 13.52
CA SER A 104 -10.41 4.00 14.89
C SER A 104 -11.03 5.31 15.39
#